data_8b4d1d50e700548be68e365528fadf17
#
_entry.id   8b4d1d50e700548be68e365528fadf17
#
_cell.length_a   1.000
_cell.length_b   1.000
_cell.length_c   1.000
_cell.angle_alpha   90.00
_cell.angle_beta   90.00
_cell.angle_gamma   90.00
#
_symmetry.space_group_name_H-M   'P 1'
#
loop_
_entity.id
_entity.type
_entity.pdbx_description
1 polymer ?
#
loop_
_entity_poly.entity_id
_entity_poly.type
_entity_poly.pdbx_seq_one_letter_code
_entity_poly.pdbx_strand_id
1 'polypeptide(L)'
;MPTSETDLESEDNDAALMGRVVDGDEAALAILYDRYSVVVYSAVRRILDDAGAAEEILQDIFYQLWRNASSFDFARGSLPGWLLVASRNRAIDRLRRRSRPVTVELGENLVALPSRLESQVSQNEMISKVKTFVVNLPREQREALELAYFQGMTHSEIAEHTGEPLGTIKTRLRTALCALKRELNP
;
A
#
# COMPACT_ATOMS: atom_id res chain seq x y z
N MET A 1 10.02 39.76 0.37
CA MET A 1 10.77 38.70 -0.30
C MET A 1 9.82 37.58 -0.50
N PRO A 2 9.42 37.15 -1.70
CA PRO A 2 8.56 36.01 -1.89
C PRO A 2 9.38 34.76 -1.65
N THR A 3 8.95 33.93 -0.70
CA THR A 3 9.42 32.56 -0.52
C THR A 3 9.10 31.78 -1.80
N SER A 4 10.13 31.24 -2.42
CA SER A 4 10.04 30.56 -3.72
C SER A 4 9.18 29.31 -3.58
N GLU A 5 8.30 29.03 -4.56
CA GLU A 5 7.48 27.80 -4.65
C GLU A 5 8.31 26.52 -4.48
N THR A 6 9.59 26.57 -4.84
CA THR A 6 10.55 25.45 -4.68
C THR A 6 10.87 25.12 -3.21
N ASP A 7 10.79 26.12 -2.30
CA ASP A 7 11.03 25.89 -0.86
C ASP A 7 9.83 25.22 -0.18
N LEU A 8 8.60 25.51 -0.63
CA LEU A 8 7.36 24.89 -0.14
C LEU A 8 7.24 23.40 -0.56
N GLU A 9 7.65 23.06 -1.79
CA GLU A 9 7.70 21.67 -2.25
C GLU A 9 8.74 20.84 -1.53
N SER A 10 9.83 21.46 -1.02
CA SER A 10 10.87 20.78 -0.25
C SER A 10 10.44 20.47 1.19
N GLU A 11 9.64 21.34 1.82
CA GLU A 11 9.16 21.15 3.21
C GLU A 11 8.08 20.10 3.33
N ASP A 12 7.37 19.79 2.26
CA ASP A 12 6.24 18.84 2.24
C ASP A 12 6.61 17.44 1.71
N ASN A 13 7.88 17.17 1.40
CA ASN A 13 8.25 15.83 1.00
C ASN A 13 8.22 14.83 2.17
N ASP A 14 8.02 13.54 1.87
CA ASP A 14 7.88 12.49 2.90
C ASP A 14 9.08 12.43 3.86
N ALA A 15 10.29 12.71 3.38
CA ALA A 15 11.50 12.65 4.21
C ALA A 15 11.54 13.81 5.21
N ALA A 16 11.19 15.04 4.77
CA ALA A 16 11.09 16.20 5.64
C ALA A 16 9.97 16.02 6.69
N LEU A 17 8.79 15.56 6.27
CA LEU A 17 7.68 15.26 7.18
C LEU A 17 8.06 14.18 8.19
N MET A 18 8.72 13.10 7.76
CA MET A 18 9.17 12.04 8.67
C MET A 18 10.22 12.55 9.67
N GLY A 19 11.11 13.46 9.26
CA GLY A 19 12.03 14.14 10.18
C GLY A 19 11.28 14.89 11.29
N ARG A 20 10.26 15.66 10.93
CA ARG A 20 9.39 16.37 11.88
C ARG A 20 8.62 15.40 12.81
N VAL A 21 8.14 14.26 12.26
CA VAL A 21 7.49 13.21 13.08
C VAL A 21 8.46 12.62 14.11
N VAL A 22 9.73 12.44 13.77
CA VAL A 22 10.78 11.99 14.71
C VAL A 22 10.94 13.00 15.86
N ASP A 23 10.82 14.30 15.56
CA ASP A 23 10.88 15.38 16.54
C ASP A 23 9.58 15.57 17.34
N GLY A 24 8.55 14.73 17.10
CA GLY A 24 7.28 14.74 17.81
C GLY A 24 6.25 15.73 17.28
N ASP A 25 6.38 16.15 16.02
CA ASP A 25 5.41 17.06 15.37
C ASP A 25 4.17 16.31 14.90
N GLU A 26 3.08 16.44 15.65
CA GLU A 26 1.78 15.83 15.33
C GLU A 26 1.17 16.39 14.04
N ALA A 27 1.44 17.63 13.67
CA ALA A 27 0.95 18.23 12.45
C ALA A 27 1.58 17.57 11.20
N ALA A 28 2.87 17.22 11.27
CA ALA A 28 3.53 16.47 10.21
C ALA A 28 2.93 15.06 10.06
N LEU A 29 2.60 14.39 11.16
CA LEU A 29 1.89 13.11 11.10
C LEU A 29 0.49 13.25 10.50
N ALA A 30 -0.25 14.31 10.82
CA ALA A 30 -1.57 14.58 10.25
C ALA A 30 -1.49 14.77 8.72
N ILE A 31 -0.48 15.48 8.22
CA ILE A 31 -0.25 15.63 6.77
C ILE A 31 0.01 14.28 6.11
N LEU A 32 0.85 13.43 6.72
CA LEU A 32 1.10 12.08 6.21
C LEU A 32 -0.15 11.19 6.27
N TYR A 33 -0.95 11.33 7.33
CA TYR A 33 -2.22 10.62 7.45
C TYR A 33 -3.19 11.03 6.35
N ASP A 34 -3.40 12.33 6.14
CA ASP A 34 -4.26 12.84 5.08
C ASP A 34 -3.79 12.40 3.70
N ARG A 35 -2.47 12.34 3.48
CA ARG A 35 -1.85 11.91 2.21
C ARG A 35 -2.06 10.43 1.90
N TYR A 36 -2.01 9.54 2.91
CA TYR A 36 -1.91 8.10 2.68
C TYR A 36 -3.08 7.27 3.22
N SER A 37 -3.94 7.83 4.09
CA SER A 37 -5.02 7.08 4.76
C SER A 37 -5.98 6.42 3.76
N VAL A 38 -6.38 7.12 2.70
CA VAL A 38 -7.32 6.59 1.69
C VAL A 38 -6.73 5.40 0.94
N VAL A 39 -5.44 5.48 0.58
CA VAL A 39 -4.74 4.41 -0.15
C VAL A 39 -4.60 3.18 0.74
N VAL A 40 -4.14 3.37 1.97
CA VAL A 40 -3.96 2.30 2.96
C VAL A 40 -5.30 1.66 3.32
N TYR A 41 -6.32 2.47 3.63
CA TYR A 41 -7.67 1.98 3.93
C TYR A 41 -8.25 1.16 2.77
N SER A 42 -8.16 1.67 1.55
CA SER A 42 -8.68 0.98 0.36
C SER A 42 -7.97 -0.36 0.11
N ALA A 43 -6.65 -0.41 0.32
CA ALA A 43 -5.88 -1.65 0.20
C ALA A 43 -6.31 -2.69 1.24
N VAL A 44 -6.52 -2.28 2.50
CA VAL A 44 -6.97 -3.18 3.58
C VAL A 44 -8.41 -3.65 3.36
N ARG A 45 -9.31 -2.74 2.94
CA ARG A 45 -10.71 -3.06 2.61
C ARG A 45 -10.82 -4.15 1.54
N ARG A 46 -9.92 -4.10 0.55
CA ARG A 46 -9.89 -5.10 -0.53
C ARG A 46 -9.49 -6.49 -0.04
N ILE A 47 -8.76 -6.59 1.07
CA ILE A 47 -8.32 -7.86 1.66
C ILE A 47 -9.37 -8.41 2.65
N LEU A 48 -9.95 -7.53 3.50
CA LEU A 48 -10.76 -7.96 4.64
C LEU A 48 -12.27 -7.90 4.41
N ASP A 49 -12.73 -7.09 3.48
CA ASP A 49 -14.16 -6.75 3.26
C ASP A 49 -14.93 -6.36 4.53
N ASP A 50 -14.23 -5.76 5.50
CA ASP A 50 -14.74 -5.35 6.81
C ASP A 50 -14.26 -3.92 7.09
N ALA A 51 -15.19 -2.95 7.14
CA ALA A 51 -14.88 -1.54 7.31
C ALA A 51 -14.22 -1.25 8.66
N GLY A 52 -14.78 -1.79 9.74
CA GLY A 52 -14.25 -1.55 11.09
C GLY A 52 -12.85 -2.14 11.27
N ALA A 53 -12.62 -3.35 10.72
CA ALA A 53 -11.29 -3.96 10.74
C ALA A 53 -10.27 -3.16 9.90
N ALA A 54 -10.71 -2.53 8.81
CA ALA A 54 -9.83 -1.71 8.00
C ALA A 54 -9.46 -0.40 8.70
N GLU A 55 -10.41 0.24 9.37
CA GLU A 55 -10.17 1.44 10.19
C GLU A 55 -9.18 1.16 11.34
N GLU A 56 -9.38 0.04 12.04
CA GLU A 56 -8.50 -0.39 13.13
C GLU A 56 -7.07 -0.60 12.63
N ILE A 57 -6.89 -1.29 11.50
CA ILE A 57 -5.56 -1.49 10.91
C ILE A 57 -4.95 -0.17 10.44
N LEU A 58 -5.73 0.72 9.83
CA LEU A 58 -5.26 2.04 9.43
C LEU A 58 -4.70 2.81 10.64
N GLN A 59 -5.47 2.91 11.72
CA GLN A 59 -5.04 3.58 12.95
C GLN A 59 -3.77 2.94 13.53
N ASP A 60 -3.73 1.63 13.61
CA ASP A 60 -2.58 0.87 14.10
C ASP A 60 -1.30 1.14 13.30
N ILE A 61 -1.39 1.25 11.97
CA ILE A 61 -0.24 1.49 11.10
C ILE A 61 0.32 2.89 11.33
N PHE A 62 -0.54 3.91 11.41
CA PHE A 62 -0.09 5.28 11.68
C PHE A 62 0.41 5.46 13.12
N TYR A 63 -0.19 4.76 14.09
CA TYR A 63 0.34 4.71 15.44
C TYR A 63 1.74 4.05 15.50
N GLN A 64 1.94 2.96 14.76
CA GLN A 64 3.26 2.33 14.63
C GLN A 64 4.27 3.25 13.96
N LEU A 65 3.86 3.97 12.90
CA LEU A 65 4.71 4.96 12.24
C LEU A 65 5.18 6.02 13.24
N TRP A 66 4.25 6.59 14.00
CA TRP A 66 4.55 7.56 15.06
C TRP A 66 5.55 7.03 16.08
N ARG A 67 5.26 5.85 16.63
CA ARG A 67 6.08 5.24 17.68
C ARG A 67 7.49 4.88 17.25
N ASN A 68 7.66 4.53 15.99
CA ASN A 68 8.91 4.00 15.42
C ASN A 68 9.47 4.87 14.29
N ALA A 69 9.10 6.15 14.24
CA ALA A 69 9.51 7.06 13.17
C ALA A 69 11.02 7.10 12.97
N SER A 70 11.78 7.13 14.05
CA SER A 70 13.27 7.16 14.05
C SER A 70 13.91 5.91 13.45
N SER A 71 13.19 4.79 13.37
CA SER A 71 13.69 3.55 12.77
C SER A 71 13.43 3.45 11.27
N PHE A 72 12.71 4.40 10.68
CA PHE A 72 12.41 4.41 9.27
C PHE A 72 13.63 4.85 8.46
N ASP A 73 14.00 4.03 7.47
CA ASP A 73 15.18 4.25 6.62
C ASP A 73 14.75 4.39 5.16
N PHE A 74 14.81 5.61 4.62
CA PHE A 74 14.49 5.89 3.21
C PHE A 74 15.43 5.21 2.21
N ALA A 75 16.66 4.81 2.62
CA ALA A 75 17.54 4.05 1.76
C ALA A 75 17.00 2.64 1.48
N ARG A 76 16.16 2.10 2.36
CA ARG A 76 15.56 0.76 2.25
C ARG A 76 14.24 0.75 1.48
N GLY A 77 13.58 1.90 1.33
CA GLY A 77 12.31 1.99 0.61
C GLY A 77 11.58 3.31 0.80
N SER A 78 10.47 3.46 0.09
CA SER A 78 9.59 4.64 0.22
C SER A 78 8.58 4.47 1.35
N LEU A 79 8.14 5.59 1.94
CA LEU A 79 7.11 5.60 2.99
C LEU A 79 5.79 4.95 2.52
N PRO A 80 5.22 5.32 1.34
CA PRO A 80 4.00 4.67 0.86
C PRO A 80 4.18 3.16 0.64
N GLY A 81 5.33 2.71 0.16
CA GLY A 81 5.64 1.29 0.03
C GLY A 81 5.62 0.56 1.37
N TRP A 82 6.23 1.15 2.40
CA TRP A 82 6.21 0.59 3.75
C TRP A 82 4.78 0.53 4.33
N LEU A 83 4.02 1.63 4.21
CA LEU A 83 2.64 1.70 4.69
C LEU A 83 1.77 0.61 4.07
N LEU A 84 1.86 0.43 2.74
CA LEU A 84 1.11 -0.60 2.02
C LEU A 84 1.51 -2.02 2.41
N VAL A 85 2.81 -2.30 2.55
CA VAL A 85 3.30 -3.64 2.95
C VAL A 85 2.90 -3.94 4.39
N ALA A 86 3.08 -3.00 5.31
CA ALA A 86 2.76 -3.20 6.72
C ALA A 86 1.25 -3.40 6.93
N SER A 87 0.41 -2.59 6.29
CA SER A 87 -1.06 -2.71 6.38
C SER A 87 -1.56 -4.01 5.75
N ARG A 88 -1.02 -4.39 4.58
CA ARG A 88 -1.32 -5.66 3.95
C ARG A 88 -0.99 -6.85 4.86
N ASN A 89 0.21 -6.88 5.42
CA ASN A 89 0.61 -8.01 6.29
C ASN A 89 -0.34 -8.15 7.49
N ARG A 90 -0.73 -7.04 8.13
CA ARG A 90 -1.72 -7.07 9.21
C ARG A 90 -3.10 -7.54 8.75
N ALA A 91 -3.54 -7.10 7.58
CA ALA A 91 -4.81 -7.53 7.01
C ALA A 91 -4.83 -9.04 6.74
N ILE A 92 -3.75 -9.57 6.16
CA ILE A 92 -3.61 -11.01 5.89
C ILE A 92 -3.53 -11.83 7.18
N ASP A 93 -2.76 -11.37 8.18
CA ASP A 93 -2.70 -12.03 9.48
C ASP A 93 -4.08 -12.08 10.14
N ARG A 94 -4.86 -11.00 10.03
CA ARG A 94 -6.24 -10.96 10.53
C ARG A 94 -7.15 -11.91 9.74
N LEU A 95 -7.04 -11.94 8.41
CA LEU A 95 -7.76 -12.87 7.55
C LEU A 95 -7.46 -14.31 7.91
N ARG A 96 -6.19 -14.68 8.05
CA ARG A 96 -5.73 -16.02 8.41
C ARG A 96 -6.22 -16.46 9.81
N ARG A 97 -6.30 -15.56 10.76
CA ARG A 97 -6.88 -15.82 12.09
C ARG A 97 -8.38 -16.06 12.06
N ARG A 98 -9.11 -15.41 11.13
CA ARG A 98 -10.56 -15.61 10.90
C ARG A 98 -10.84 -16.87 10.08
N SER A 99 -9.95 -17.21 9.17
CA SER A 99 -10.08 -18.35 8.28
C SER A 99 -9.44 -19.61 8.88
N ARG A 100 -10.15 -20.33 9.73
CA ARG A 100 -10.17 -21.79 9.58
C ARG A 100 -10.82 -22.08 8.22
N PRO A 101 -10.43 -23.12 7.47
CA PRO A 101 -10.49 -23.15 6.02
C PRO A 101 -11.91 -22.92 5.49
N VAL A 102 -12.15 -21.77 4.86
CA VAL A 102 -13.31 -21.53 4.00
C VAL A 102 -12.75 -21.12 2.65
N THR A 103 -13.00 -21.95 1.66
CA THR A 103 -12.78 -21.67 0.25
C THR A 103 -13.62 -20.46 -0.14
N VAL A 104 -13.00 -19.33 -0.40
CA VAL A 104 -13.70 -18.12 -0.87
C VAL A 104 -13.72 -18.16 -2.39
N GLU A 105 -14.90 -18.35 -2.97
CA GLU A 105 -15.15 -18.20 -4.38
C GLU A 105 -14.94 -16.73 -4.79
N LEU A 106 -14.22 -16.54 -5.90
CA LEU A 106 -13.91 -15.28 -6.52
C LEU A 106 -15.17 -14.60 -7.06
N GLY A 107 -15.65 -13.60 -6.35
CA GLY A 107 -16.59 -12.65 -6.92
C GLY A 107 -15.86 -11.61 -7.77
N GLU A 108 -16.24 -11.48 -9.04
CA GLU A 108 -15.84 -10.39 -9.94
C GLU A 108 -16.39 -9.04 -9.46
N ASN A 109 -15.80 -8.46 -8.44
CA ASN A 109 -16.11 -7.10 -8.05
C ASN A 109 -14.84 -6.25 -8.05
N LEU A 110 -14.57 -5.63 -9.20
CA LEU A 110 -13.89 -4.35 -9.30
C LEU A 110 -14.71 -3.34 -8.51
N VAL A 111 -14.55 -3.34 -7.18
CA VAL A 111 -15.24 -2.40 -6.31
C VAL A 111 -14.79 -1.00 -6.68
N ALA A 112 -15.72 -0.24 -7.26
CA ALA A 112 -15.62 1.18 -7.37
C ALA A 112 -15.25 1.74 -5.97
N LEU A 113 -14.19 2.53 -5.92
CA LEU A 113 -13.85 3.32 -4.74
C LEU A 113 -15.09 4.12 -4.33
N PRO A 114 -15.48 4.14 -3.04
CA PRO A 114 -16.57 5.00 -2.60
C PRO A 114 -16.22 6.44 -2.97
N SER A 115 -17.11 7.09 -3.71
CA SER A 115 -17.01 8.47 -4.18
C SER A 115 -17.32 9.47 -3.05
N ARG A 116 -16.65 9.34 -1.92
CA ARG A 116 -16.79 10.29 -0.81
C ARG A 116 -15.42 10.62 -0.26
N LEU A 117 -14.69 11.45 -0.99
CA LEU A 117 -13.67 12.36 -0.48
C LEU A 117 -13.26 13.28 -1.64
N GLU A 118 -14.08 14.29 -1.84
CA GLU A 118 -13.77 15.46 -2.67
C GLU A 118 -12.80 16.36 -1.91
N SER A 119 -11.57 15.91 -1.73
CA SER A 119 -10.46 16.82 -1.44
C SER A 119 -9.17 16.03 -1.43
N GLN A 120 -8.53 15.97 -2.56
CA GLN A 120 -7.06 15.98 -2.68
C GLN A 120 -6.63 15.52 -4.07
N VAL A 121 -6.29 16.47 -4.92
CA VAL A 121 -5.88 16.23 -6.32
C VAL A 121 -4.65 15.33 -6.40
N SER A 122 -3.71 15.41 -5.46
CA SER A 122 -2.47 14.61 -5.49
C SER A 122 -2.65 13.12 -5.11
N GLN A 123 -3.62 12.80 -4.24
CA GLN A 123 -3.91 11.41 -3.86
C GLN A 123 -4.58 10.63 -4.99
N ASN A 124 -5.47 11.30 -5.75
CA ASN A 124 -6.11 10.71 -6.91
C ASN A 124 -5.11 10.39 -8.01
N GLU A 125 -4.05 11.18 -8.17
CA GLU A 125 -2.99 10.90 -9.14
C GLU A 125 -2.17 9.65 -8.80
N MET A 126 -1.74 9.48 -7.55
CA MET A 126 -0.99 8.30 -7.14
C MET A 126 -1.83 7.03 -7.27
N ILE A 127 -3.08 7.04 -6.81
CA ILE A 127 -4.01 5.92 -6.95
C ILE A 127 -4.26 5.63 -8.44
N SER A 128 -4.45 6.66 -9.26
CA SER A 128 -4.64 6.52 -10.69
C SER A 128 -3.39 5.94 -11.37
N LYS A 129 -2.19 6.41 -11.03
CA LYS A 129 -0.93 5.86 -11.53
C LYS A 129 -0.76 4.38 -11.18
N VAL A 130 -1.00 4.01 -9.91
CA VAL A 130 -0.92 2.59 -9.48
C VAL A 130 -1.95 1.73 -10.20
N LYS A 131 -3.20 2.19 -10.34
CA LYS A 131 -4.25 1.46 -11.08
C LYS A 131 -3.87 1.25 -12.55
N THR A 132 -3.49 2.34 -13.22
CA THR A 132 -3.07 2.30 -14.63
C THR A 132 -1.87 1.37 -14.82
N PHE A 133 -0.90 1.43 -13.91
CA PHE A 133 0.25 0.55 -13.93
C PHE A 133 -0.15 -0.93 -13.80
N VAL A 134 -0.98 -1.27 -12.81
CA VAL A 134 -1.42 -2.66 -12.57
C VAL A 134 -2.20 -3.22 -13.77
N VAL A 135 -3.07 -2.39 -14.37
CA VAL A 135 -3.83 -2.79 -15.57
C VAL A 135 -2.92 -3.08 -16.77
N ASN A 136 -1.81 -2.34 -16.91
CA ASN A 136 -0.84 -2.47 -18.00
C ASN A 136 0.20 -3.58 -17.76
N LEU A 137 0.24 -4.22 -16.59
CA LEU A 137 1.11 -5.36 -16.36
C LEU A 137 0.73 -6.54 -17.27
N PRO A 138 1.72 -7.34 -17.74
CA PRO A 138 1.45 -8.64 -18.33
C PRO A 138 0.53 -9.48 -17.44
N ARG A 139 -0.39 -10.23 -18.04
CA ARG A 139 -1.44 -10.97 -17.33
C ARG A 139 -0.88 -11.82 -16.19
N GLU A 140 0.21 -12.56 -16.44
CA GLU A 140 0.80 -13.48 -15.48
C GLU A 140 1.46 -12.75 -14.29
N GLN A 141 2.00 -11.56 -14.52
CA GLN A 141 2.56 -10.71 -13.46
C GLN A 141 1.45 -10.09 -12.60
N ARG A 142 0.38 -9.63 -13.24
CA ARG A 142 -0.79 -9.09 -12.56
C ARG A 142 -1.46 -10.15 -11.70
N GLU A 143 -1.71 -11.34 -12.24
CA GLU A 143 -2.30 -12.46 -11.52
C GLU A 143 -1.45 -12.87 -10.31
N ALA A 144 -0.13 -13.03 -10.47
CA ALA A 144 0.76 -13.33 -9.36
C ALA A 144 0.74 -12.23 -8.28
N LEU A 145 0.67 -10.96 -8.71
CA LEU A 145 0.58 -9.81 -7.79
C LEU A 145 -0.76 -9.80 -7.03
N GLU A 146 -1.88 -10.10 -7.71
CA GLU A 146 -3.21 -10.19 -7.11
C GLU A 146 -3.29 -11.32 -6.07
N LEU A 147 -2.83 -12.51 -6.40
CA LEU A 147 -2.77 -13.65 -5.49
C LEU A 147 -1.88 -13.36 -4.28
N ALA A 148 -0.68 -12.82 -4.50
CA ALA A 148 0.23 -12.48 -3.42
C ALA A 148 -0.31 -11.35 -2.54
N TYR A 149 -0.80 -10.27 -3.16
CA TYR A 149 -1.09 -9.03 -2.44
C TYR A 149 -2.48 -9.02 -1.81
N PHE A 150 -3.52 -9.43 -2.54
CA PHE A 150 -4.90 -9.34 -2.05
C PHE A 150 -5.43 -10.63 -1.44
N GLN A 151 -5.00 -11.80 -1.94
CA GLN A 151 -5.40 -13.08 -1.36
C GLN A 151 -4.43 -13.59 -0.29
N GLY A 152 -3.30 -12.93 -0.11
CA GLY A 152 -2.32 -13.25 0.93
C GLY A 152 -1.61 -14.59 0.75
N MET A 153 -1.61 -15.12 -0.47
CA MET A 153 -0.93 -16.36 -0.76
C MET A 153 0.58 -16.19 -0.66
N THR A 154 1.24 -17.17 -0.08
CA THR A 154 2.69 -17.30 -0.14
C THR A 154 3.12 -17.68 -1.56
N HIS A 155 4.38 -17.44 -1.91
CA HIS A 155 4.89 -17.82 -3.24
C HIS A 155 4.71 -19.32 -3.55
N SER A 156 4.78 -20.17 -2.52
CA SER A 156 4.56 -21.62 -2.66
C SER A 156 3.09 -21.95 -2.94
N GLU A 157 2.16 -21.29 -2.23
CA GLU A 157 0.72 -21.43 -2.45
C GLU A 157 0.32 -20.94 -3.85
N ILE A 158 0.93 -19.83 -4.33
CA ILE A 158 0.71 -19.35 -5.70
C ILE A 158 1.24 -20.36 -6.73
N ALA A 159 2.43 -20.91 -6.51
CA ALA A 159 3.01 -21.92 -7.39
C ALA A 159 2.13 -23.16 -7.51
N GLU A 160 1.59 -23.63 -6.38
CA GLU A 160 0.64 -24.74 -6.32
C GLU A 160 -0.68 -24.41 -7.00
N HIS A 161 -1.24 -23.22 -6.73
CA HIS A 161 -2.51 -22.76 -7.30
C HIS A 161 -2.45 -22.59 -8.83
N THR A 162 -1.36 -22.03 -9.34
CA THR A 162 -1.19 -21.76 -10.78
C THR A 162 -0.57 -22.89 -11.57
N GLY A 163 -0.01 -23.91 -10.90
CA GLY A 163 0.76 -24.98 -11.53
C GLY A 163 2.13 -24.53 -12.06
N GLU A 164 2.59 -23.33 -11.72
CA GLU A 164 3.82 -22.76 -12.21
C GLU A 164 4.99 -22.99 -11.22
N PRO A 165 6.23 -23.12 -11.71
CA PRO A 165 7.39 -23.30 -10.83
C PRO A 165 7.55 -22.13 -9.85
N LEU A 166 7.90 -22.42 -8.60
CA LEU A 166 8.13 -21.41 -7.56
C LEU A 166 9.13 -20.32 -7.97
N GLY A 167 10.18 -20.67 -8.75
CA GLY A 167 11.13 -19.72 -9.31
C GLY A 167 10.49 -18.72 -10.28
N THR A 168 9.54 -19.19 -11.09
CA THR A 168 8.77 -18.37 -12.02
C THR A 168 7.92 -17.36 -11.26
N ILE A 169 7.19 -17.79 -10.22
CA ILE A 169 6.35 -16.92 -9.38
C ILE A 169 7.20 -15.83 -8.72
N LYS A 170 8.34 -16.20 -8.11
CA LYS A 170 9.27 -15.23 -7.49
C LYS A 170 9.77 -14.20 -8.51
N THR A 171 10.09 -14.63 -9.73
CA THR A 171 10.57 -13.74 -10.79
C THR A 171 9.46 -12.80 -11.26
N ARG A 172 8.24 -13.30 -11.50
CA ARG A 172 7.08 -12.48 -11.91
C ARG A 172 6.79 -11.39 -10.88
N LEU A 173 6.71 -11.74 -9.60
CA LEU A 173 6.47 -10.79 -8.51
C LEU A 173 7.59 -9.76 -8.40
N ARG A 174 8.86 -10.20 -8.46
CA ARG A 174 10.00 -9.28 -8.40
C ARG A 174 9.97 -8.29 -9.57
N THR A 175 9.71 -8.76 -10.79
CA THR A 175 9.65 -7.91 -11.98
C THR A 175 8.52 -6.89 -11.88
N ALA A 176 7.32 -7.32 -11.47
CA ALA A 176 6.17 -6.43 -11.28
C ALA A 176 6.46 -5.35 -10.22
N LEU A 177 7.01 -5.73 -9.07
CA LEU A 177 7.34 -4.79 -8.00
C LEU A 177 8.48 -3.82 -8.39
N CYS A 178 9.50 -4.29 -9.11
CA CYS A 178 10.56 -3.44 -9.61
C CYS A 178 10.05 -2.42 -10.65
N ALA A 179 9.12 -2.83 -11.52
CA ALA A 179 8.51 -1.95 -12.49
C ALA A 179 7.60 -0.91 -11.80
N LEU A 180 6.81 -1.32 -10.80
CA LEU A 180 6.00 -0.41 -9.99
C LEU A 180 6.87 0.63 -9.26
N LYS A 181 8.01 0.20 -8.70
CA LYS A 181 8.95 1.11 -8.02
C LYS A 181 9.47 2.19 -8.97
N ARG A 182 9.79 1.84 -10.22
CA ARG A 182 10.25 2.82 -11.22
C ARG A 182 9.15 3.80 -11.63
N GLU A 183 7.91 3.34 -11.71
CA GLU A 183 6.76 4.19 -12.07
C GLU A 183 6.45 5.21 -10.96
N LEU A 184 6.61 4.82 -9.70
CA LEU A 184 6.32 5.68 -8.56
C LEU A 184 7.49 6.60 -8.15
N ASN A 185 8.72 6.27 -8.56
CA ASN A 185 9.93 7.06 -8.33
C ASN A 185 10.68 7.21 -9.66
N PRO A 186 10.21 8.09 -10.56
CA PRO A 186 10.90 8.38 -11.81
C PRO A 186 12.26 9.06 -11.60
#